data_1642974284ae6a469d886ea2f6d92796
#
_entry.id   1642974284ae6a469d886ea2f6d92796
#
_cell.length_a   1.000
_cell.length_b   1.000
_cell.length_c   1.000
_cell.angle_alpha   90.00
_cell.angle_beta   90.00
_cell.angle_gamma   90.00
#
_symmetry.space_group_name_H-M   'P 1'
#
loop_
_entity.id
_entity.type
_entity.pdbx_description
1 polymer ?
#
loop_
_entity_poly.entity_id
_entity_poly.type
_entity_poly.pdbx_seq_one_letter_code
_entity_poly.pdbx_strand_id
1 'polypeptide(L)'
;VLFGIPYFGLSFVAQALVARGYESLGIALSAFAALAIFYLLGVARFRALRYRLSRTRWRGIRGGSDTAGFLFGLSYMWKTAVGWIPAGLLLPWSMTSLWNERWSKMSFGPYAFEADAEAGNVFARYLLFYLTPFVLFAGGIIMAGMGMLAGYGVGGEEGRALGGMIGIFALVPFFYFGLGLIAVAFFAKFYREVVGATRWRDLNFTFTASTLDWVKLLVVDALLVVFTFGIGLVFLSYRHWKFF
;
A
#
# COMPACT_ATOMS: atom_id res chain seq x y z
N VAL A 1 11.83 4.78 -13.83
CA VAL A 1 12.97 4.36 -14.64
C VAL A 1 14.25 5.07 -14.17
N LEU A 2 14.25 6.40 -13.93
CA LEU A 2 15.44 7.18 -13.56
C LEU A 2 16.13 6.75 -12.25
N PHE A 3 15.43 6.15 -11.29
CA PHE A 3 16.02 5.67 -10.03
C PHE A 3 16.47 4.22 -10.09
N GLY A 4 15.98 3.45 -11.05
CA GLY A 4 16.36 2.04 -11.20
C GLY A 4 17.82 1.89 -11.63
N ILE A 5 18.28 2.68 -12.60
CA ILE A 5 19.63 2.56 -13.14
C ILE A 5 20.71 2.76 -12.07
N PRO A 6 20.70 3.84 -11.24
CA PRO A 6 21.69 4.00 -10.17
C PRO A 6 21.60 2.88 -9.12
N TYR A 7 20.40 2.40 -8.81
CA TYR A 7 20.22 1.31 -7.84
C TYR A 7 20.83 0.00 -8.33
N PHE A 8 20.52 -0.41 -9.56
CA PHE A 8 21.10 -1.63 -10.14
C PHE A 8 22.61 -1.52 -10.26
N GLY A 9 23.13 -0.33 -10.62
CA GLY A 9 24.58 -0.09 -10.65
C GLY A 9 25.23 -0.23 -9.27
N LEU A 10 24.66 0.40 -8.24
CA LEU A 10 25.16 0.29 -6.86
C LEU A 10 25.03 -1.13 -6.32
N SER A 11 23.96 -1.84 -6.60
CA SER A 11 23.77 -3.24 -6.19
C SER A 11 24.77 -4.17 -6.86
N PHE A 12 25.07 -3.93 -8.14
CA PHE A 12 26.09 -4.68 -8.86
C PHE A 12 27.49 -4.46 -8.27
N VAL A 13 27.86 -3.22 -7.98
CA VAL A 13 29.14 -2.88 -7.32
C VAL A 13 29.22 -3.51 -5.94
N ALA A 14 28.15 -3.48 -5.15
CA ALA A 14 28.10 -4.10 -3.84
C ALA A 14 28.34 -5.62 -3.91
N GLN A 15 27.68 -6.30 -4.87
CA GLN A 15 27.90 -7.74 -5.08
C GLN A 15 29.33 -8.05 -5.54
N ALA A 16 29.91 -7.22 -6.43
CA ALA A 16 31.30 -7.38 -6.87
C ALA A 16 32.31 -7.22 -5.72
N LEU A 17 32.03 -6.32 -4.76
CA LEU A 17 32.85 -6.15 -3.55
C LEU A 17 32.77 -7.40 -2.65
N VAL A 18 31.59 -7.93 -2.43
CA VAL A 18 31.40 -9.18 -1.65
C VAL A 18 32.14 -10.34 -2.31
N ALA A 19 32.03 -10.49 -3.64
CA ALA A 19 32.72 -11.55 -4.40
C ALA A 19 34.24 -11.45 -4.33
N ARG A 20 34.80 -10.24 -4.07
CA ARG A 20 36.23 -10.00 -3.87
C ARG A 20 36.70 -10.13 -2.41
N GLY A 21 35.83 -10.56 -1.50
CA GLY A 21 36.15 -10.71 -0.07
C GLY A 21 35.96 -9.45 0.78
N TYR A 22 35.45 -8.34 0.20
CA TYR A 22 35.13 -7.11 0.94
C TYR A 22 33.68 -7.11 1.42
N GLU A 23 33.28 -8.13 2.21
CA GLU A 23 31.89 -8.36 2.61
C GLU A 23 31.28 -7.17 3.36
N SER A 24 32.00 -6.61 4.33
CA SER A 24 31.51 -5.48 5.14
C SER A 24 31.23 -4.23 4.30
N LEU A 25 32.08 -3.94 3.32
CA LEU A 25 31.89 -2.82 2.41
C LEU A 25 30.72 -3.06 1.45
N GLY A 26 30.56 -4.28 0.94
CA GLY A 26 29.42 -4.64 0.09
C GLY A 26 28.10 -4.55 0.82
N ILE A 27 28.03 -5.03 2.07
CA ILE A 27 26.82 -4.91 2.93
C ILE A 27 26.52 -3.44 3.22
N ALA A 28 27.55 -2.64 3.63
CA ALA A 28 27.36 -1.22 3.91
C ALA A 28 26.86 -0.43 2.69
N LEU A 29 27.40 -0.71 1.51
CA LEU A 29 26.97 -0.08 0.25
C LEU A 29 25.51 -0.45 -0.10
N SER A 30 25.15 -1.71 0.08
CA SER A 30 23.76 -2.19 -0.14
C SER A 30 22.78 -1.53 0.82
N ALA A 31 23.12 -1.43 2.10
CA ALA A 31 22.32 -0.76 3.10
C ALA A 31 22.15 0.74 2.80
N PHE A 32 23.23 1.42 2.43
CA PHE A 32 23.19 2.82 2.01
C PHE A 32 22.30 3.02 0.78
N ALA A 33 22.42 2.16 -0.24
CA ALA A 33 21.59 2.23 -1.45
C ALA A 33 20.10 2.03 -1.11
N ALA A 34 19.77 1.09 -0.23
CA ALA A 34 18.40 0.86 0.22
C ALA A 34 17.82 2.07 0.97
N LEU A 35 18.58 2.67 1.89
CA LEU A 35 18.18 3.87 2.63
C LEU A 35 18.02 5.08 1.69
N ALA A 36 18.95 5.25 0.75
CA ALA A 36 18.88 6.34 -0.24
C ALA A 36 17.61 6.23 -1.11
N ILE A 37 17.29 5.03 -1.59
CA ILE A 37 16.03 4.81 -2.34
C ILE A 37 14.82 5.09 -1.48
N PHE A 38 14.81 4.62 -0.25
CA PHE A 38 13.70 4.82 0.65
C PHE A 38 13.44 6.32 0.92
N TYR A 39 14.53 7.09 1.10
CA TYR A 39 14.46 8.54 1.16
C TYR A 39 13.92 9.17 -0.13
N LEU A 40 14.48 8.78 -1.28
CA LEU A 40 14.11 9.32 -2.59
C LEU A 40 12.66 8.99 -2.95
N LEU A 41 12.10 7.86 -2.50
CA LEU A 41 10.67 7.55 -2.66
C LEU A 41 9.79 8.58 -1.97
N GLY A 42 10.15 9.02 -0.76
CA GLY A 42 9.45 10.09 -0.05
C GLY A 42 9.50 11.41 -0.84
N VAL A 43 10.71 11.82 -1.25
CA VAL A 43 10.90 13.03 -2.08
C VAL A 43 10.11 12.95 -3.39
N ALA A 44 10.15 11.80 -4.06
CA ALA A 44 9.45 11.57 -5.33
C ALA A 44 7.91 11.69 -5.16
N ARG A 45 7.35 11.10 -4.08
CA ARG A 45 5.91 11.21 -3.77
C ARG A 45 5.47 12.65 -3.54
N PHE A 46 6.29 13.45 -2.86
CA PHE A 46 6.03 14.85 -2.64
C PHE A 46 6.08 15.64 -3.96
N ARG A 47 7.16 15.48 -4.72
CA ARG A 47 7.36 16.17 -6.00
C ARG A 47 6.33 15.77 -7.05
N ALA A 48 5.88 14.54 -7.06
CA ALA A 48 4.82 14.09 -7.96
C ALA A 48 3.48 14.80 -7.69
N LEU A 49 3.13 15.04 -6.42
CA LEU A 49 1.95 15.82 -6.06
C LEU A 49 2.14 17.30 -6.42
N ARG A 50 3.27 17.90 -6.04
CA ARG A 50 3.63 19.27 -6.41
C ARG A 50 3.56 19.49 -7.92
N TYR A 51 4.13 18.56 -8.71
CA TYR A 51 4.09 18.63 -10.17
C TYR A 51 2.67 18.60 -10.71
N ARG A 52 1.83 17.68 -10.22
CA ARG A 52 0.43 17.59 -10.64
C ARG A 52 -0.33 18.85 -10.31
N LEU A 53 -0.19 19.41 -9.12
CA LEU A 53 -0.81 20.65 -8.71
C LEU A 53 -0.33 21.83 -9.56
N SER A 54 0.95 21.90 -9.89
CA SER A 54 1.50 22.99 -10.74
C SER A 54 0.96 22.97 -12.19
N ARG A 55 0.43 21.85 -12.64
CA ARG A 55 -0.26 21.70 -13.93
C ARG A 55 -1.76 21.96 -13.84
N THR A 56 -2.32 21.98 -12.64
CA THR A 56 -3.73 22.29 -12.39
C THR A 56 -3.90 23.81 -12.25
N ARG A 57 -4.84 24.37 -12.99
CA ARG A 57 -5.23 25.79 -12.87
C ARG A 57 -6.71 25.86 -12.54
N TRP A 58 -7.04 26.67 -11.57
CA TRP A 58 -8.40 26.99 -11.22
C TRP A 58 -8.59 28.51 -11.14
N ARG A 59 -9.49 29.06 -11.93
CA ARG A 59 -9.71 30.52 -12.07
C ARG A 59 -8.42 31.32 -12.26
N GLY A 60 -7.49 30.81 -13.09
CA GLY A 60 -6.21 31.48 -13.37
C GLY A 60 -5.10 31.23 -12.33
N ILE A 61 -5.42 30.73 -11.15
CA ILE A 61 -4.47 30.42 -10.08
C ILE A 61 -3.88 29.03 -10.29
N ARG A 62 -2.57 28.88 -10.09
CA ARG A 62 -1.87 27.58 -10.14
C ARG A 62 -1.69 27.02 -8.74
N GLY A 63 -1.81 25.72 -8.62
CA GLY A 63 -1.37 24.98 -7.43
C GLY A 63 0.14 24.79 -7.41
N GLY A 64 0.69 24.55 -6.23
CA GLY A 64 2.12 24.30 -6.05
C GLY A 64 2.51 24.07 -4.60
N SER A 65 3.78 24.24 -4.34
CA SER A 65 4.37 24.22 -3.00
C SER A 65 5.68 25.01 -3.02
N ASP A 66 5.94 25.76 -1.98
CA ASP A 66 7.18 26.52 -1.82
C ASP A 66 8.36 25.65 -1.41
N THR A 67 8.08 24.41 -0.95
CA THR A 67 9.10 23.49 -0.49
C THR A 67 9.55 22.52 -1.59
N ALA A 68 10.83 22.13 -1.57
CA ALA A 68 11.39 21.15 -2.51
C ALA A 68 11.09 19.68 -2.14
N GLY A 69 10.55 19.43 -0.93
CA GLY A 69 10.17 18.12 -0.46
C GLY A 69 11.30 17.27 0.15
N PHE A 70 12.50 17.82 0.33
CA PHE A 70 13.62 17.08 0.93
C PHE A 70 13.35 16.70 2.39
N LEU A 71 12.83 17.62 3.19
CA LEU A 71 12.45 17.35 4.58
C LEU A 71 11.30 16.32 4.66
N PHE A 72 10.37 16.35 3.70
CA PHE A 72 9.35 15.32 3.61
C PHE A 72 9.93 13.94 3.34
N GLY A 73 11.02 13.83 2.56
CA GLY A 73 11.75 12.57 2.38
C GLY A 73 12.25 11.98 3.69
N LEU A 74 12.82 12.81 4.58
CA LEU A 74 13.23 12.38 5.92
C LEU A 74 12.02 11.98 6.78
N SER A 75 10.96 12.79 6.79
CA SER A 75 9.71 12.46 7.49
C SER A 75 9.12 11.14 7.00
N TYR A 76 9.17 10.89 5.69
CA TYR A 76 8.71 9.65 5.09
C TYR A 76 9.49 8.44 5.61
N MET A 77 10.83 8.55 5.66
CA MET A 77 11.68 7.46 6.18
C MET A 77 11.32 7.09 7.60
N TRP A 78 11.43 8.05 8.53
CA TRP A 78 11.29 7.74 9.94
C TRP A 78 9.84 7.36 10.30
N LYS A 79 8.82 8.06 9.78
CA LYS A 79 7.41 7.74 10.05
C LYS A 79 7.02 6.37 9.50
N THR A 80 7.52 6.01 8.31
CA THR A 80 7.29 4.67 7.77
C THR A 80 8.03 3.62 8.59
N ALA A 81 9.28 3.87 8.99
CA ALA A 81 10.03 2.96 9.85
C ALA A 81 9.31 2.73 11.18
N VAL A 82 8.88 3.79 11.86
CA VAL A 82 8.09 3.69 13.10
C VAL A 82 6.76 2.96 12.86
N GLY A 83 6.12 3.16 11.72
CA GLY A 83 4.90 2.42 11.34
C GLY A 83 5.11 0.91 11.29
N TRP A 84 6.29 0.46 10.87
CA TRP A 84 6.65 -0.95 10.71
C TRP A 84 7.28 -1.60 11.95
N ILE A 85 7.95 -0.82 12.84
CA ILE A 85 8.64 -1.37 14.04
C ILE A 85 7.74 -2.29 14.88
N PRO A 86 6.49 -1.92 15.25
CA PRO A 86 5.61 -2.84 15.95
C PRO A 86 4.87 -3.77 14.98
N ALA A 87 5.61 -4.49 14.14
CA ALA A 87 5.08 -5.41 13.13
C ALA A 87 4.02 -4.79 12.20
N GLY A 88 4.10 -3.48 11.95
CA GLY A 88 3.15 -2.75 11.10
C GLY A 88 1.91 -2.20 11.81
N LEU A 89 1.77 -2.37 13.12
CA LEU A 89 0.57 -1.92 13.86
C LEU A 89 0.33 -0.40 13.77
N LEU A 90 1.39 0.40 13.67
CA LEU A 90 1.31 1.86 13.58
C LEU A 90 1.25 2.39 12.13
N LEU A 91 1.04 1.54 11.13
CA LEU A 91 0.90 1.97 9.73
C LEU A 91 -0.23 2.99 9.50
N PRO A 92 -1.43 2.88 10.11
CA PRO A 92 -2.47 3.91 9.95
C PRO A 92 -2.01 5.29 10.39
N TRP A 93 -1.30 5.36 11.52
CA TRP A 93 -0.72 6.62 12.00
C TRP A 93 0.34 7.17 11.02
N SER A 94 1.23 6.32 10.55
CA SER A 94 2.24 6.72 9.56
C SER A 94 1.58 7.27 8.28
N MET A 95 0.59 6.57 7.75
CA MET A 95 -0.10 6.94 6.51
C MET A 95 -0.87 8.26 6.65
N THR A 96 -1.65 8.44 7.71
CA THR A 96 -2.41 9.68 7.96
C THR A 96 -1.47 10.86 8.23
N SER A 97 -0.45 10.69 9.07
CA SER A 97 0.53 11.72 9.38
C SER A 97 1.32 12.16 8.14
N LEU A 98 1.70 11.23 7.26
CA LEU A 98 2.36 11.56 5.99
C LEU A 98 1.42 12.22 4.99
N TRP A 99 0.13 11.86 5.00
CA TRP A 99 -0.88 12.54 4.21
C TRP A 99 -1.02 14.01 4.63
N ASN A 100 -1.24 14.23 5.92
CA ASN A 100 -1.40 15.56 6.50
C ASN A 100 -0.17 16.44 6.21
N GLU A 101 1.03 15.94 6.50
CA GLU A 101 2.27 16.67 6.25
C GLU A 101 2.49 17.02 4.77
N ARG A 102 2.12 16.11 3.87
CA ARG A 102 2.26 16.33 2.43
C ARG A 102 1.29 17.39 1.92
N TRP A 103 0.01 17.31 2.34
CA TRP A 103 -1.01 18.23 1.86
C TRP A 103 -0.90 19.62 2.49
N SER A 104 -0.57 19.72 3.77
CA SER A 104 -0.38 21.02 4.44
C SER A 104 0.76 21.86 3.85
N LYS A 105 1.67 21.25 3.09
CA LYS A 105 2.74 21.94 2.36
C LYS A 105 2.36 22.29 0.91
N MET A 106 1.14 22.03 0.48
CA MET A 106 0.63 22.38 -0.84
C MET A 106 -0.27 23.60 -0.76
N SER A 107 -0.33 24.38 -1.85
CA SER A 107 -1.14 25.58 -1.92
C SER A 107 -1.75 25.79 -3.30
N PHE A 108 -2.83 26.56 -3.36
CA PHE A 108 -3.31 27.21 -4.58
C PHE A 108 -3.21 28.73 -4.40
N GLY A 109 -2.26 29.34 -5.12
CA GLY A 109 -1.92 30.73 -4.91
C GLY A 109 -1.48 30.98 -3.46
N PRO A 110 -2.01 32.00 -2.76
CA PRO A 110 -1.62 32.33 -1.40
C PRO A 110 -2.25 31.43 -0.32
N TYR A 111 -3.13 30.52 -0.69
CA TYR A 111 -3.89 29.71 0.26
C TYR A 111 -3.35 28.28 0.32
N ALA A 112 -2.86 27.88 1.49
CA ALA A 112 -2.42 26.50 1.76
C ALA A 112 -3.62 25.57 1.93
N PHE A 113 -3.40 24.28 1.69
CA PHE A 113 -4.32 23.23 2.10
C PHE A 113 -4.15 22.95 3.60
N GLU A 114 -5.25 22.63 4.25
CA GLU A 114 -5.29 22.08 5.61
C GLU A 114 -5.64 20.59 5.53
N ALA A 115 -4.91 19.78 6.27
CA ALA A 115 -5.18 18.33 6.32
C ALA A 115 -4.92 17.84 7.75
N ASP A 116 -5.96 17.33 8.39
CA ASP A 116 -6.00 16.94 9.79
C ASP A 116 -6.61 15.55 10.01
N ALA A 117 -6.36 14.62 9.09
CA ALA A 117 -6.84 13.24 9.19
C ALA A 117 -6.31 12.55 10.45
N GLU A 118 -7.22 11.83 11.13
CA GLU A 118 -6.92 11.12 12.36
C GLU A 118 -6.76 9.61 12.12
N ALA A 119 -5.67 9.04 12.65
CA ALA A 119 -5.41 7.61 12.56
C ALA A 119 -6.48 6.77 13.29
N GLY A 120 -7.02 7.27 14.41
CA GLY A 120 -8.05 6.61 15.21
C GLY A 120 -9.28 6.21 14.41
N ASN A 121 -9.71 7.07 13.48
CA ASN A 121 -10.90 6.86 12.66
C ASN A 121 -10.79 5.70 11.66
N VAL A 122 -9.56 5.29 11.33
CA VAL A 122 -9.29 4.17 10.40
C VAL A 122 -8.72 2.95 11.10
N PHE A 123 -8.27 3.08 12.35
CA PHE A 123 -7.53 2.06 13.08
C PHE A 123 -8.32 0.76 13.27
N ALA A 124 -9.61 0.83 13.62
CA ALA A 124 -10.43 -0.37 13.82
C ALA A 124 -10.50 -1.24 12.55
N ARG A 125 -10.68 -0.62 11.37
CA ARG A 125 -10.69 -1.37 10.10
C ARG A 125 -9.30 -1.87 9.71
N TYR A 126 -8.27 -1.12 10.06
CA TYR A 126 -6.90 -1.57 9.89
C TYR A 126 -6.60 -2.77 10.77
N LEU A 127 -7.04 -2.78 12.02
CA LEU A 127 -6.83 -3.89 12.94
C LEU A 127 -7.50 -5.18 12.42
N LEU A 128 -8.70 -5.08 11.84
CA LEU A 128 -9.32 -6.22 11.15
C LEU A 128 -8.44 -6.74 10.01
N PHE A 129 -7.93 -5.84 9.16
CA PHE A 129 -7.01 -6.21 8.08
C PHE A 129 -5.72 -6.85 8.63
N TYR A 130 -5.15 -6.26 9.68
CA TYR A 130 -3.92 -6.71 10.31
C TYR A 130 -4.07 -8.10 10.95
N LEU A 131 -5.19 -8.37 11.62
CA LEU A 131 -5.46 -9.65 12.28
C LEU A 131 -5.89 -10.75 11.31
N THR A 132 -6.43 -10.40 10.16
CA THR A 132 -6.96 -11.38 9.19
C THR A 132 -5.96 -12.49 8.81
N PRO A 133 -4.68 -12.24 8.50
CA PRO A 133 -3.73 -13.31 8.21
C PRO A 133 -3.58 -14.31 9.35
N PHE A 134 -3.58 -13.85 10.59
CA PHE A 134 -3.46 -14.70 11.77
C PHE A 134 -4.71 -15.56 11.97
N VAL A 135 -5.89 -14.98 11.79
CA VAL A 135 -7.18 -15.69 11.87
C VAL A 135 -7.28 -16.73 10.76
N LEU A 136 -6.90 -16.37 9.54
CA LEU A 136 -6.91 -17.30 8.41
C LEU A 136 -5.87 -18.43 8.60
N PHE A 137 -4.69 -18.13 9.13
CA PHE A 137 -3.69 -19.15 9.45
C PHE A 137 -4.17 -20.11 10.53
N ALA A 138 -4.74 -19.60 11.62
CA ALA A 138 -5.32 -20.44 12.67
C ALA A 138 -6.49 -21.28 12.14
N GLY A 139 -7.39 -20.69 11.35
CA GLY A 139 -8.46 -21.42 10.65
C GLY A 139 -7.92 -22.51 9.73
N GLY A 140 -6.76 -22.26 9.10
CA GLY A 140 -6.05 -23.21 8.27
C GLY A 140 -5.60 -24.46 9.00
N ILE A 141 -5.00 -24.28 10.13
CA ILE A 141 -4.57 -25.37 10.99
C ILE A 141 -5.79 -26.22 11.42
N ILE A 142 -6.88 -25.55 11.81
CA ILE A 142 -8.12 -26.22 12.22
C ILE A 142 -8.70 -27.02 11.04
N MET A 143 -8.83 -26.42 9.87
CA MET A 143 -9.40 -27.09 8.69
C MET A 143 -8.52 -28.26 8.20
N ALA A 144 -7.19 -28.09 8.23
CA ALA A 144 -6.27 -29.18 7.92
C ALA A 144 -6.43 -30.33 8.91
N GLY A 145 -6.51 -30.05 10.21
CA GLY A 145 -6.75 -31.05 11.25
C GLY A 145 -8.09 -31.77 11.10
N MET A 146 -9.16 -31.06 10.82
CA MET A 146 -10.48 -31.66 10.54
C MET A 146 -10.46 -32.49 9.27
N GLY A 147 -9.77 -32.05 8.21
CA GLY A 147 -9.59 -32.78 6.98
C GLY A 147 -8.80 -34.10 7.22
N MET A 148 -7.75 -34.02 8.02
CA MET A 148 -6.98 -35.23 8.42
C MET A 148 -7.83 -36.23 9.18
N LEU A 149 -8.63 -35.80 10.15
CA LEU A 149 -9.52 -36.68 10.92
C LEU A 149 -10.60 -37.33 10.05
N ALA A 150 -11.26 -36.53 9.20
CA ALA A 150 -12.28 -37.03 8.28
C ALA A 150 -11.67 -38.00 7.26
N GLY A 151 -10.53 -37.67 6.69
CA GLY A 151 -9.81 -38.52 5.73
C GLY A 151 -9.36 -39.85 6.34
N TYR A 152 -8.88 -39.85 7.58
CA TYR A 152 -8.49 -41.08 8.30
C TYR A 152 -9.66 -42.04 8.47
N GLY A 153 -10.83 -41.50 8.78
CA GLY A 153 -12.07 -42.30 8.91
C GLY A 153 -12.52 -43.00 7.62
N VAL A 154 -12.10 -42.49 6.46
CA VAL A 154 -12.48 -43.08 5.15
C VAL A 154 -11.39 -43.94 4.54
N GLY A 155 -10.11 -43.54 4.63
CA GLY A 155 -9.00 -44.16 3.92
C GLY A 155 -7.76 -44.46 4.77
N GLY A 156 -7.88 -44.48 6.11
CA GLY A 156 -6.73 -44.71 6.99
C GLY A 156 -5.64 -43.66 6.84
N GLU A 157 -4.37 -44.03 6.85
CA GLU A 157 -3.24 -43.12 6.77
C GLU A 157 -3.17 -42.35 5.42
N GLU A 158 -3.49 -43.00 4.32
CA GLU A 158 -3.52 -42.35 3.00
C GLU A 158 -4.65 -41.32 2.93
N GLY A 159 -5.84 -41.64 3.41
CA GLY A 159 -6.97 -40.75 3.51
C GLY A 159 -6.69 -39.56 4.42
N ARG A 160 -5.94 -39.77 5.51
CA ARG A 160 -5.49 -38.70 6.42
C ARG A 160 -4.64 -37.65 5.71
N ALA A 161 -3.63 -38.10 4.95
CA ALA A 161 -2.77 -37.21 4.21
C ALA A 161 -3.55 -36.40 3.16
N LEU A 162 -4.40 -37.07 2.39
CA LEU A 162 -5.24 -36.45 1.36
C LEU A 162 -6.24 -35.44 1.94
N GLY A 163 -6.92 -35.83 3.04
CA GLY A 163 -7.87 -34.96 3.74
C GLY A 163 -7.22 -33.68 4.30
N GLY A 164 -6.00 -33.80 4.84
CA GLY A 164 -5.22 -32.63 5.29
C GLY A 164 -4.87 -31.68 4.15
N MET A 165 -4.42 -32.24 3.02
CA MET A 165 -4.12 -31.42 1.82
C MET A 165 -5.37 -30.71 1.30
N ILE A 166 -6.50 -31.39 1.19
CA ILE A 166 -7.77 -30.76 0.75
C ILE A 166 -8.18 -29.65 1.71
N GLY A 167 -8.05 -29.87 3.04
CA GLY A 167 -8.33 -28.83 4.04
C GLY A 167 -7.48 -27.58 3.87
N ILE A 168 -6.19 -27.72 3.58
CA ILE A 168 -5.29 -26.59 3.30
C ILE A 168 -5.67 -25.91 1.98
N PHE A 169 -5.87 -26.67 0.90
CA PHE A 169 -6.21 -26.09 -0.41
C PHE A 169 -7.56 -25.36 -0.40
N ALA A 170 -8.53 -25.81 0.39
CA ALA A 170 -9.81 -25.13 0.54
C ALA A 170 -9.68 -23.71 1.11
N LEU A 171 -8.60 -23.42 1.86
CA LEU A 171 -8.36 -22.09 2.42
C LEU A 171 -7.72 -21.10 1.46
N VAL A 172 -7.05 -21.58 0.43
CA VAL A 172 -6.34 -20.70 -0.52
C VAL A 172 -7.26 -19.62 -1.10
N PRO A 173 -8.47 -19.94 -1.61
CA PRO A 173 -9.42 -18.91 -2.07
C PRO A 173 -9.83 -17.95 -0.95
N PHE A 174 -10.13 -18.46 0.24
CA PHE A 174 -10.49 -17.60 1.38
C PHE A 174 -9.37 -16.65 1.78
N PHE A 175 -8.11 -17.11 1.72
CA PHE A 175 -6.95 -16.27 2.02
C PHE A 175 -6.85 -15.12 1.01
N TYR A 176 -6.86 -15.42 -0.28
CA TYR A 176 -6.70 -14.39 -1.32
C TYR A 176 -7.90 -13.45 -1.40
N PHE A 177 -9.12 -13.98 -1.45
CA PHE A 177 -10.33 -13.17 -1.58
C PHE A 177 -10.68 -12.45 -0.27
N GLY A 178 -10.59 -13.13 0.87
CA GLY A 178 -10.90 -12.56 2.17
C GLY A 178 -9.96 -11.43 2.53
N LEU A 179 -8.64 -11.66 2.42
CA LEU A 179 -7.64 -10.61 2.68
C LEU A 179 -7.80 -9.44 1.71
N GLY A 180 -8.05 -9.72 0.42
CA GLY A 180 -8.29 -8.69 -0.58
C GLY A 180 -9.50 -7.82 -0.26
N LEU A 181 -10.65 -8.40 0.11
CA LEU A 181 -11.86 -7.66 0.46
C LEU A 181 -11.68 -6.80 1.71
N ILE A 182 -10.98 -7.31 2.72
CA ILE A 182 -10.72 -6.56 3.96
C ILE A 182 -9.73 -5.43 3.69
N ALA A 183 -8.70 -5.65 2.84
CA ALA A 183 -7.80 -4.60 2.39
C ALA A 183 -8.57 -3.49 1.67
N VAL A 184 -9.46 -3.83 0.76
CA VAL A 184 -10.34 -2.86 0.07
C VAL A 184 -11.19 -2.09 1.06
N ALA A 185 -11.78 -2.75 2.05
CA ALA A 185 -12.58 -2.10 3.08
C ALA A 185 -11.76 -1.11 3.93
N PHE A 186 -10.52 -1.44 4.23
CA PHE A 186 -9.58 -0.53 4.91
C PHE A 186 -9.25 0.68 4.02
N PHE A 187 -8.80 0.47 2.78
CA PHE A 187 -8.42 1.56 1.88
C PHE A 187 -9.61 2.46 1.55
N ALA A 188 -10.80 1.93 1.34
CA ALA A 188 -12.01 2.72 1.12
C ALA A 188 -12.32 3.64 2.31
N LYS A 189 -12.16 3.16 3.55
CA LYS A 189 -12.31 4.00 4.76
C LYS A 189 -11.18 5.01 4.88
N PHE A 190 -9.95 4.58 4.62
CA PHE A 190 -8.77 5.45 4.68
C PHE A 190 -8.92 6.65 3.73
N TYR A 191 -9.26 6.42 2.47
CA TYR A 191 -9.43 7.53 1.50
C TYR A 191 -10.59 8.45 1.88
N ARG A 192 -11.70 7.93 2.41
CA ARG A 192 -12.79 8.78 2.92
C ARG A 192 -12.34 9.67 4.07
N GLU A 193 -11.55 9.14 4.97
CA GLU A 193 -11.01 9.90 6.10
C GLU A 193 -10.04 10.98 5.64
N VAL A 194 -8.98 10.60 4.91
CA VAL A 194 -7.92 11.54 4.54
C VAL A 194 -8.37 12.62 3.55
N VAL A 195 -9.28 12.28 2.64
CA VAL A 195 -9.86 13.28 1.72
C VAL A 195 -10.86 14.16 2.45
N GLY A 196 -11.72 13.58 3.31
CA GLY A 196 -12.69 14.33 4.10
C GLY A 196 -12.05 15.26 5.13
N ALA A 197 -10.86 14.93 5.61
CA ALA A 197 -10.06 15.77 6.50
C ALA A 197 -9.21 16.83 5.75
N THR A 198 -9.21 16.82 4.42
CA THR A 198 -8.49 17.81 3.62
C THR A 198 -9.41 18.96 3.27
N ARG A 199 -8.97 20.18 3.53
CA ARG A 199 -9.73 21.43 3.30
C ARG A 199 -8.87 22.43 2.53
N TRP A 200 -9.52 23.31 1.80
CA TRP A 200 -8.87 24.45 1.17
C TRP A 200 -9.80 25.68 1.27
N ARG A 201 -9.49 26.59 2.18
CA ARG A 201 -10.36 27.70 2.59
C ARG A 201 -11.74 27.16 3.03
N ASP A 202 -12.80 27.64 2.40
CA ASP A 202 -14.20 27.28 2.67
C ASP A 202 -14.63 25.98 1.93
N LEU A 203 -13.73 25.38 1.14
CA LEU A 203 -14.01 24.15 0.39
C LEU A 203 -13.59 22.91 1.18
N ASN A 204 -14.55 22.06 1.48
CA ASN A 204 -14.33 20.76 2.06
C ASN A 204 -14.37 19.69 0.94
N PHE A 205 -13.38 18.83 0.93
CA PHE A 205 -13.36 17.70 0.00
C PHE A 205 -14.07 16.51 0.62
N THR A 206 -14.83 15.79 -0.18
CA THR A 206 -15.48 14.55 0.25
C THR A 206 -15.21 13.44 -0.75
N PHE A 207 -14.89 12.26 -0.24
CA PHE A 207 -14.75 11.06 -1.04
C PHE A 207 -15.89 10.10 -0.69
N THR A 208 -16.85 9.95 -1.60
CA THR A 208 -18.12 9.27 -1.33
C THR A 208 -18.09 7.78 -1.69
N ALA A 209 -17.06 7.30 -2.41
CA ALA A 209 -17.01 5.91 -2.85
C ALA A 209 -17.07 4.93 -1.67
N SER A 210 -18.06 4.04 -1.72
CA SER A 210 -18.24 2.98 -0.74
C SER A 210 -17.26 1.82 -0.94
N THR A 211 -17.13 0.94 0.05
CA THR A 211 -16.36 -0.31 -0.12
C THR A 211 -16.87 -1.14 -1.30
N LEU A 212 -18.18 -1.13 -1.53
CA LEU A 212 -18.80 -1.89 -2.62
C LEU A 212 -18.45 -1.32 -3.99
N ASP A 213 -18.29 0.00 -4.11
CA ASP A 213 -17.86 0.63 -5.36
C ASP A 213 -16.41 0.27 -5.71
N TRP A 214 -15.54 0.18 -4.70
CA TRP A 214 -14.19 -0.33 -4.86
C TRP A 214 -14.16 -1.80 -5.30
N VAL A 215 -14.99 -2.65 -4.67
CA VAL A 215 -15.10 -4.06 -5.06
C VAL A 215 -15.59 -4.17 -6.50
N LYS A 216 -16.64 -3.43 -6.87
CA LYS A 216 -17.13 -3.40 -8.26
C LYS A 216 -16.03 -2.97 -9.24
N LEU A 217 -15.27 -1.91 -8.90
CA LEU A 217 -14.16 -1.45 -9.73
C LEU A 217 -13.16 -2.59 -9.97
N LEU A 218 -12.67 -3.22 -8.90
CA LEU A 218 -11.66 -4.28 -8.96
C LEU A 218 -12.16 -5.55 -9.67
N VAL A 219 -13.42 -5.95 -9.42
CA VAL A 219 -14.02 -7.10 -10.11
C VAL A 219 -14.12 -6.85 -11.61
N VAL A 220 -14.62 -5.68 -12.01
CA VAL A 220 -14.71 -5.35 -13.44
C VAL A 220 -13.32 -5.23 -14.06
N ASP A 221 -12.32 -4.71 -13.35
CA ASP A 221 -10.93 -4.65 -13.82
C ASP A 221 -10.34 -6.05 -14.00
N ALA A 222 -10.57 -6.95 -13.06
CA ALA A 222 -10.13 -8.34 -13.15
C ALA A 222 -10.80 -9.05 -14.35
N LEU A 223 -12.11 -8.91 -14.50
CA LEU A 223 -12.85 -9.46 -15.63
C LEU A 223 -12.32 -8.90 -16.96
N LEU A 224 -12.11 -7.58 -17.04
CA LEU A 224 -11.58 -6.93 -18.23
C LEU A 224 -10.21 -7.48 -18.60
N VAL A 225 -9.30 -7.64 -17.62
CA VAL A 225 -7.95 -8.20 -17.86
C VAL A 225 -8.03 -9.66 -18.31
N VAL A 226 -8.85 -10.49 -17.65
CA VAL A 226 -9.00 -11.91 -17.99
C VAL A 226 -9.61 -12.09 -19.36
N PHE A 227 -10.75 -11.44 -19.65
CA PHE A 227 -11.45 -11.61 -20.94
C PHE A 227 -10.72 -10.99 -22.13
N THR A 228 -9.81 -10.03 -21.88
CA THR A 228 -9.00 -9.44 -22.96
C THR A 228 -7.57 -10.02 -23.02
N PHE A 229 -7.30 -11.13 -22.31
CA PHE A 229 -5.97 -11.74 -22.24
C PHE A 229 -4.85 -10.74 -21.91
N GLY A 230 -5.13 -9.79 -21.00
CA GLY A 230 -4.17 -8.79 -20.53
C GLY A 230 -4.17 -7.46 -21.31
N ILE A 231 -4.78 -7.37 -22.49
CA ILE A 231 -4.87 -6.10 -23.24
C ILE A 231 -5.61 -5.03 -22.44
N GLY A 232 -6.58 -5.43 -21.62
CA GLY A 232 -7.35 -4.57 -20.73
C GLY A 232 -6.54 -3.76 -19.75
N LEU A 233 -5.30 -4.17 -19.44
CA LEU A 233 -4.38 -3.43 -18.54
C LEU A 233 -4.16 -1.97 -18.97
N VAL A 234 -4.18 -1.70 -20.28
CA VAL A 234 -4.00 -0.34 -20.81
C VAL A 234 -5.13 0.61 -20.36
N PHE A 235 -6.35 0.07 -20.18
CA PHE A 235 -7.53 0.86 -19.82
C PHE A 235 -7.70 1.04 -18.30
N LEU A 236 -7.00 0.26 -17.46
CA LEU A 236 -7.14 0.34 -15.99
C LEU A 236 -6.78 1.73 -15.46
N SER A 237 -5.70 2.32 -15.96
CA SER A 237 -5.25 3.66 -15.54
C SER A 237 -6.34 4.71 -15.78
N TYR A 238 -7.02 4.66 -16.92
CA TYR A 238 -8.12 5.58 -17.23
C TYR A 238 -9.35 5.34 -16.35
N ARG A 239 -9.72 4.08 -16.12
CA ARG A 239 -10.84 3.72 -15.24
C ARG A 239 -10.62 4.16 -13.81
N HIS A 240 -9.42 3.91 -13.28
CA HIS A 240 -9.05 4.36 -11.93
C HIS A 240 -9.05 5.88 -11.84
N TRP A 241 -8.57 6.57 -12.86
CA TRP A 241 -8.57 8.04 -12.88
C TRP A 241 -9.99 8.63 -12.88
N LYS A 242 -10.94 7.95 -13.53
CA LYS A 242 -12.35 8.36 -13.53
C LYS A 242 -13.06 8.06 -12.20
N PHE A 243 -12.57 7.06 -11.46
CA PHE A 243 -13.13 6.66 -10.17
C PHE A 243 -12.73 7.63 -9.04
N PHE A 244 -11.53 8.19 -9.07
CA PHE A 244 -11.01 9.18 -8.13
C PHE A 244 -11.31 10.61 -8.57
#